data_dd835b90fded821c5a6d281bb911d6c0
#
_entry.id   dd835b90fded821c5a6d281bb911d6c0
#
_cell.length_a   1.000
_cell.length_b   1.000
_cell.length_c   1.000
_cell.angle_alpha   90.00
_cell.angle_beta   90.00
_cell.angle_gamma   90.00
#
_symmetry.space_group_name_H-M   'P 1'
#
loop_
_entity.id
_entity.type
_entity.pdbx_description
1 polymer ?
#
loop_
_entity_poly.entity_id
_entity_poly.type
_entity_poly.pdbx_seq_one_letter_code
_entity_poly.pdbx_strand_id
1 'polypeptide(L)' 'MERLAAVKFNNVGKFYYFSTTLDLHKGDKVVVETIRGLELGEMISELKDISEFKLNAELKPIKR' A
#
# COMPACT_ATOMS: atom_id res chain seq x y z
N MET A 1 -14.82 -0.16 2.74
CA MET A 1 -14.44 1.00 1.92
C MET A 1 -12.95 0.96 1.64
N GLU A 2 -12.57 1.06 0.39
CA GLU A 2 -11.15 1.03 0.02
C GLU A 2 -10.46 2.35 0.38
N ARG A 3 -9.24 2.21 0.84
CA ARG A 3 -8.39 3.35 1.19
C ARG A 3 -7.04 3.21 0.52
N LEU A 4 -6.33 4.33 0.44
CA LEU A 4 -5.02 4.40 -0.17
C LEU A 4 -3.94 4.19 0.88
N ALA A 5 -3.04 3.24 0.61
CA ALA A 5 -1.94 2.93 1.50
C ALA A 5 -0.61 3.19 0.80
N ALA A 6 0.28 3.93 1.45
CA ALA A 6 1.63 4.15 0.97
C ALA A 6 2.56 3.14 1.66
N VAL A 7 3.21 2.30 0.88
CA VAL A 7 3.99 1.17 1.38
C VAL A 7 5.42 1.27 0.86
N LYS A 8 6.38 1.11 1.77
CA LYS A 8 7.80 1.13 1.47
C LYS A 8 8.36 -0.28 1.60
N PHE A 9 9.23 -0.64 0.66
CA PHE A 9 9.93 -1.93 0.71
C PHE A 9 11.37 -1.71 1.12
N ASN A 10 11.92 -2.68 1.87
CA ASN A 10 13.25 -2.53 2.48
C ASN A 10 14.39 -2.31 1.49
N ASN A 11 14.25 -2.83 0.28
CA ASN A 11 15.34 -2.80 -0.71
C ASN A 11 15.23 -1.65 -1.70
N VAL A 12 14.23 -0.80 -1.52
CA VAL A 12 13.97 0.26 -2.49
C VAL A 12 13.76 1.57 -1.73
N GLY A 13 14.44 2.62 -2.12
CA GLY A 13 14.28 3.93 -1.51
C GLY A 13 13.00 4.65 -1.92
N LYS A 14 12.06 3.93 -2.51
CA LYS A 14 10.80 4.47 -2.98
C LYS A 14 9.64 3.81 -2.28
N PHE A 15 8.50 4.49 -2.27
CA PHE A 15 7.26 3.90 -1.80
C PHE A 15 6.26 3.82 -2.95
N TYR A 16 5.28 2.95 -2.78
CA TYR A 16 4.23 2.74 -3.77
C TYR A 16 2.88 2.78 -3.11
N TYR A 17 1.86 3.12 -3.88
CA TYR A 17 0.50 3.16 -3.38
C TYR A 17 -0.23 1.86 -3.68
N PHE A 18 -1.02 1.43 -2.70
CA PHE A 18 -1.86 0.24 -2.82
C PHE A 18 -3.24 0.56 -2.27
N SER A 19 -4.24 -0.21 -2.68
CA SER A 19 -5.56 -0.10 -2.09
C SER A 19 -5.70 -1.12 -0.96
N THR A 20 -6.52 -0.80 0.03
CA THR A 20 -6.77 -1.71 1.14
C THR A 20 -8.14 -1.44 1.75
N THR A 21 -8.75 -2.51 2.27
CA THR A 21 -9.92 -2.41 3.13
C THR A 21 -9.56 -2.69 4.59
N LEU A 22 -8.30 -2.99 4.85
CA LEU A 22 -7.80 -3.27 6.19
C LEU A 22 -7.62 -1.99 6.98
N ASP A 23 -7.72 -2.11 8.31
CA ASP A 23 -7.48 -1.00 9.22
C ASP A 23 -6.00 -0.98 9.57
N LEU A 24 -5.24 -0.20 8.78
CA LEU A 24 -3.79 -0.15 8.91
C LEU A 24 -3.34 1.23 9.38
N HIS A 25 -2.20 1.25 10.07
CA HIS A 25 -1.60 2.46 10.62
C HIS A 25 -0.14 2.56 10.21
N LYS A 26 0.40 3.75 10.32
CA LYS A 26 1.82 4.00 10.06
C LYS A 26 2.68 3.04 10.89
N GLY A 27 3.63 2.40 10.23
CA GLY A 27 4.52 1.44 10.88
C GLY A 27 4.05 0.00 10.79
N ASP A 28 2.82 -0.25 10.37
CA ASP A 28 2.32 -1.61 10.22
C ASP A 28 3.01 -2.33 9.07
N LYS A 29 3.25 -3.62 9.26
CA LYS A 29 3.79 -4.47 8.20
C LYS A 29 2.65 -5.03 7.38
N VAL A 30 2.84 -5.05 6.07
CA VAL A 30 1.82 -5.53 5.15
C VAL A 30 2.45 -6.46 4.12
N VAL A 31 1.61 -7.31 3.53
CA VAL A 31 2.04 -8.22 2.46
C VAL A 31 1.32 -7.81 1.19
N VAL A 32 2.09 -7.61 0.12
CA VAL A 32 1.55 -7.26 -1.18
C VAL A 32 2.08 -8.23 -2.23
N GLU A 33 1.35 -8.38 -3.30
CA GLU A 33 1.77 -9.20 -4.41
C GLU A 33 2.36 -8.31 -5.51
N THR A 34 3.59 -8.61 -5.91
CA THR A 34 4.28 -7.90 -6.98
C THR A 34 4.65 -8.89 -8.07
N ILE A 35 5.33 -8.42 -9.12
CA ILE A 35 5.80 -9.31 -10.18
C ILE A 35 6.80 -10.35 -9.67
N ARG A 36 7.38 -10.13 -8.50
CA ARG A 36 8.30 -11.07 -7.86
C ARG A 36 7.61 -12.06 -6.93
N GLY A 37 6.30 -11.93 -6.76
CA GLY A 37 5.53 -12.73 -5.83
C GLY A 37 5.11 -11.90 -4.62
N LEU A 38 4.94 -12.55 -3.48
CA LEU A 38 4.55 -11.86 -2.25
C LEU A 38 5.74 -11.15 -1.62
N GLU A 39 5.57 -9.90 -1.26
CA GLU A 39 6.61 -9.11 -0.62
C GLU A 39 6.09 -8.43 0.62
N LEU A 40 6.96 -8.32 1.61
CA LEU A 40 6.66 -7.64 2.87
C LEU A 40 7.05 -6.18 2.75
N GLY A 41 6.13 -5.29 3.11
CA GLY A 41 6.38 -3.87 3.14
C GLY A 41 5.96 -3.26 4.46
N GLU A 42 6.16 -1.97 4.59
CA GLU A 42 5.81 -1.22 5.79
C GLU A 42 5.03 0.03 5.43
N MET A 43 3.96 0.29 6.18
CA MET A 43 3.18 1.53 6.02
C MET A 43 4.01 2.72 6.44
N ILE A 44 4.15 3.71 5.56
CA ILE A 44 4.94 4.91 5.85
C ILE A 44 4.07 6.08 6.31
N SER A 45 2.75 5.94 6.21
CA SER A 45 1.81 6.98 6.65
C SER A 45 0.50 6.33 7.00
N GLU A 46 -0.40 7.13 7.59
CA GLU A 46 -1.77 6.67 7.82
C GLU A 46 -2.50 6.53 6.50
N LEU A 47 -3.59 5.75 6.52
CA LEU A 47 -4.40 5.54 5.34
C LEU A 47 -5.02 6.85 4.87
N LYS A 48 -5.15 7.00 3.57
CA LYS A 48 -5.76 8.17 2.95
C LYS A 48 -7.00 7.75 2.18
N ASP A 49 -7.89 8.71 2.00
CA ASP A 49 -9.07 8.49 1.19
C ASP A 49 -8.63 8.34 -0.26
N ILE A 50 -9.04 7.25 -0.89
CA ILE A 50 -8.65 6.95 -2.26
C ILE A 50 -9.19 7.99 -3.26
N SER A 51 -10.28 8.64 -2.91
CA SER A 51 -10.88 9.66 -3.78
C SER A 51 -10.04 10.93 -3.86
N GLU A 52 -9.10 11.14 -2.93
CA GLU A 52 -8.19 12.29 -2.95
C GLU A 52 -7.13 12.16 -4.05
N PHE A 53 -6.94 10.97 -4.57
CA PHE A 53 -5.93 10.71 -5.59
C PHE A 53 -6.60 10.40 -6.92
N LYS A 54 -6.31 11.23 -7.90
CA LYS A 54 -6.75 10.98 -9.27
C LYS A 54 -5.69 10.14 -9.97
N LEU A 55 -5.68 8.86 -9.64
CA LEU A 55 -4.76 7.93 -10.28
C LEU A 55 -5.42 7.33 -11.50
N ASN A 56 -4.75 7.42 -12.62
CA ASN A 56 -5.22 6.83 -13.86
C ASN A 56 -4.88 5.34 -13.93
N ALA A 57 -4.11 4.86 -12.99
CA ALA A 57 -3.68 3.47 -12.94
C ALA A 57 -4.48 2.71 -11.90
N GLU A 58 -4.75 1.45 -12.21
CA GLU A 58 -5.40 0.55 -11.27
C GLU A 58 -4.44 0.22 -10.12
N LEU A 59 -4.92 0.38 -8.90
CA LEU A 59 -4.13 0.09 -7.71
C LEU A 59 -4.22 -1.39 -7.38
N LYS A 60 -3.09 -1.99 -7.03
CA LYS A 60 -3.07 -3.36 -6.54
C LYS A 60 -3.48 -3.37 -5.07
N PRO A 61 -4.21 -4.40 -4.63
CA PRO A 61 -4.64 -4.48 -3.24
C PRO A 61 -3.53 -5.02 -2.34
N ILE A 62 -3.61 -4.64 -1.06
CA ILE A 62 -2.78 -5.24 -0.02
C ILE A 62 -3.42 -6.57 0.35
N LYS A 63 -2.61 -7.63 0.42
CA LYS A 63 -3.08 -8.97 0.77
C LYS A 63 -3.32 -9.11 2.28
N ARG A 64 -2.47 -8.51 3.09
CA ARG A 64 -2.59 -8.55 4.54
C ARG A 64 -2.05 -7.30 5.19
#